data_fce780609aea8b98d8bf93612a481ca3
#
_entry.id   fce780609aea8b98d8bf93612a481ca3
#
_cell.length_a   1.000
_cell.length_b   1.000
_cell.length_c   1.000
_cell.angle_alpha   90.00
_cell.angle_beta   90.00
_cell.angle_gamma   90.00
#
_symmetry.space_group_name_H-M   'P 1'
#
loop_
_entity.id
_entity.type
_entity.pdbx_description
1 polymer ?
#
loop_
_entity_poly.entity_id
_entity_poly.type
_entity_poly.pdbx_seq_one_letter_code
_entity_poly.pdbx_strand_id
1 'polypeptide(L)'
;MKDTGYNLSDAQKSRMDHLHNYNHAGVLVKSDRQTPTSGNTVFGGTHGLFSTAQDYSIFARMLLNGGEWNGKRYLSPKTIEIMRINQSGDLFLDPGKGFGLGFAVVDDLAASKASVSEGTFYWSGAYCTYFFIDPKENMVAIFMTQVNPFSSYYENKFRQMIYQTLE
;
A
#
# COMPACT_ATOMS: atom_id res chain seq x y z
N MET A 1 10.93 -6.37 10.25
CA MET A 1 10.52 -6.77 8.88
C MET A 1 11.60 -7.68 8.31
N LYS A 2 11.41 -8.98 8.43
CA LYS A 2 12.42 -10.00 8.02
C LYS A 2 12.13 -10.59 6.64
N ASP A 3 10.91 -10.40 6.15
CA ASP A 3 10.44 -10.90 4.86
C ASP A 3 10.25 -9.77 3.83
N THR A 4 10.90 -8.62 4.07
CA THR A 4 10.85 -7.47 3.17
C THR A 4 12.21 -7.22 2.56
N GLY A 5 12.29 -7.18 1.22
CA GLY A 5 13.55 -6.95 0.51
C GLY A 5 13.40 -7.05 -1.00
N TYR A 6 14.48 -6.72 -1.70
CA TYR A 6 14.57 -6.80 -3.15
C TYR A 6 15.12 -8.14 -3.64
N ASN A 7 15.83 -8.83 -2.77
CA ASN A 7 16.39 -10.15 -3.04
C ASN A 7 15.84 -11.14 -2.02
N LEU A 8 15.30 -12.25 -2.51
CA LEU A 8 14.67 -13.27 -1.68
C LEU A 8 15.60 -14.47 -1.49
N SER A 9 15.65 -14.97 -0.27
CA SER A 9 16.22 -16.30 0.03
C SER A 9 15.32 -17.41 -0.57
N ASP A 10 15.84 -18.62 -0.68
CA ASP A 10 15.07 -19.75 -1.22
C ASP A 10 13.85 -20.08 -0.33
N ALA A 11 13.97 -19.92 0.98
CA ALA A 11 12.84 -20.06 1.91
C ALA A 11 11.76 -18.99 1.72
N GLN A 12 12.11 -17.79 1.30
CA GLN A 12 11.14 -16.74 0.95
C GLN A 12 10.51 -16.98 -0.42
N LYS A 13 11.32 -17.40 -1.41
CA LYS A 13 10.82 -17.77 -2.75
C LYS A 13 9.78 -18.89 -2.70
N SER A 14 9.99 -19.90 -1.85
CA SER A 14 9.05 -21.02 -1.70
C SER A 14 7.67 -20.61 -1.15
N ARG A 15 7.57 -19.43 -0.52
CA ARG A 15 6.32 -18.85 0.01
C ARG A 15 5.74 -17.76 -0.89
N MET A 16 6.46 -17.38 -1.95
CA MET A 16 6.01 -16.33 -2.86
C MET A 16 4.82 -16.83 -3.68
N ASP A 17 3.78 -16.03 -3.73
CA ASP A 17 2.65 -16.32 -4.60
C ASP A 17 2.99 -15.99 -6.07
N HIS A 18 2.26 -16.61 -6.99
CA HIS A 18 2.43 -16.40 -8.41
C HIS A 18 1.64 -15.19 -8.89
N LEU A 19 2.18 -14.50 -9.89
CA LEU A 19 1.42 -13.48 -10.61
C LEU A 19 0.30 -14.16 -11.41
N HIS A 20 -0.87 -13.54 -11.41
CA HIS A 20 -2.04 -13.98 -12.17
C HIS A 20 -2.49 -12.88 -13.13
N ASN A 21 -3.06 -13.27 -14.23
CA ASN A 21 -3.70 -12.36 -15.19
C ASN A 21 -5.00 -12.97 -15.72
N TYR A 22 -5.86 -12.12 -16.24
CA TYR A 22 -7.08 -12.57 -16.88
C TYR A 22 -6.79 -13.09 -18.30
N ASN A 23 -7.31 -14.26 -18.64
CA ASN A 23 -7.30 -14.76 -20.02
C ASN A 23 -8.41 -14.10 -20.85
N HIS A 24 -8.50 -14.45 -22.15
CA HIS A 24 -9.52 -13.91 -23.06
C HIS A 24 -10.97 -14.21 -22.64
N ALA A 25 -11.19 -15.24 -21.83
CA ALA A 25 -12.51 -15.58 -21.28
C ALA A 25 -12.80 -14.87 -19.95
N GLY A 26 -11.94 -13.96 -19.47
CA GLY A 26 -12.09 -13.26 -18.21
C GLY A 26 -11.83 -14.12 -16.96
N VAL A 27 -11.18 -15.27 -17.14
CA VAL A 27 -10.82 -16.17 -16.03
C VAL A 27 -9.42 -15.83 -15.54
N LEU A 28 -9.26 -15.76 -14.22
CA LEU A 28 -7.96 -15.54 -13.59
C LEU A 28 -7.10 -16.79 -13.72
N VAL A 29 -5.94 -16.66 -14.36
CA VAL A 29 -5.00 -17.76 -14.62
C VAL A 29 -3.60 -17.35 -14.17
N LYS A 30 -2.77 -18.33 -13.82
CA LYS A 30 -1.37 -18.12 -13.50
C LYS A 30 -0.64 -17.52 -14.71
N SER A 31 0.13 -16.47 -14.46
CA SER A 31 0.95 -15.80 -15.47
C SER A 31 2.30 -16.51 -15.64
N ASP A 32 2.77 -16.57 -16.89
CA ASP A 32 4.14 -17.03 -17.20
C ASP A 32 5.20 -15.95 -16.94
N ARG A 33 4.79 -14.73 -16.59
CA ARG A 33 5.71 -13.63 -16.31
C ARG A 33 6.54 -13.92 -15.08
N GLN A 34 7.87 -13.86 -15.24
CA GLN A 34 8.82 -14.00 -14.16
C GLN A 34 9.14 -12.63 -13.56
N THR A 35 9.18 -12.57 -12.23
CA THR A 35 9.66 -11.39 -11.50
C THR A 35 11.06 -11.70 -10.96
N PRO A 36 12.09 -10.87 -11.23
CA PRO A 36 13.42 -11.09 -10.68
C PRO A 36 13.40 -11.07 -9.15
N THR A 37 13.78 -12.19 -8.53
CA THR A 37 13.74 -12.39 -7.08
C THR A 37 15.11 -12.42 -6.43
N SER A 38 16.19 -12.31 -7.22
CA SER A 38 17.57 -12.33 -6.74
C SER A 38 18.50 -11.67 -7.75
N GLY A 39 19.72 -11.33 -7.31
CA GLY A 39 20.71 -10.66 -8.15
C GLY A 39 20.42 -9.19 -8.41
N ASN A 40 19.44 -8.60 -7.73
CA ASN A 40 19.13 -7.18 -7.87
C ASN A 40 20.22 -6.35 -7.17
N THR A 41 20.90 -5.50 -7.91
CA THR A 41 21.94 -4.57 -7.43
C THR A 41 21.47 -3.13 -7.44
N VAL A 42 20.37 -2.83 -8.16
CA VAL A 42 19.73 -1.53 -8.20
C VAL A 42 18.36 -1.63 -7.53
N PHE A 43 18.12 -0.80 -6.54
CA PHE A 43 16.90 -0.81 -5.74
C PHE A 43 16.01 0.36 -6.14
N GLY A 44 14.97 0.06 -6.91
CA GLY A 44 14.01 1.06 -7.37
C GLY A 44 13.11 1.56 -6.25
N GLY A 45 12.94 2.87 -6.14
CA GLY A 45 12.01 3.46 -5.17
C GLY A 45 10.52 3.20 -5.48
N THR A 46 10.22 2.75 -6.70
CA THR A 46 8.84 2.59 -7.20
C THR A 46 8.45 1.14 -7.44
N HIS A 47 9.38 0.20 -7.45
CA HIS A 47 9.10 -1.20 -7.82
C HIS A 47 10.16 -2.16 -7.30
N GLY A 48 9.86 -3.47 -7.32
CA GLY A 48 10.80 -4.54 -7.06
C GLY A 48 10.91 -4.97 -5.59
N LEU A 49 10.26 -4.26 -4.67
CA LEU A 49 10.24 -4.66 -3.26
C LEU A 49 9.22 -5.77 -3.05
N PHE A 50 9.67 -6.86 -2.44
CA PHE A 50 8.81 -7.94 -1.94
C PHE A 50 8.54 -7.72 -0.45
N SER A 51 7.35 -8.08 -0.02
CA SER A 51 6.97 -8.00 1.39
C SER A 51 5.84 -9.00 1.71
N THR A 52 5.45 -9.06 2.97
CA THR A 52 4.26 -9.75 3.45
C THR A 52 3.33 -8.75 4.11
N ALA A 53 2.04 -9.08 4.22
CA ALA A 53 1.08 -8.24 4.94
C ALA A 53 1.52 -8.00 6.39
N GLN A 54 2.09 -9.02 7.04
CA GLN A 54 2.61 -8.92 8.40
C GLN A 54 3.77 -7.91 8.51
N ASP A 55 4.77 -8.00 7.63
CA ASP A 55 5.90 -7.08 7.66
C ASP A 55 5.47 -5.65 7.30
N TYR A 56 4.63 -5.52 6.27
CA TYR A 56 4.13 -4.22 5.85
C TYR A 56 3.26 -3.56 6.94
N SER A 57 2.54 -4.38 7.75
CA SER A 57 1.78 -3.88 8.90
C SER A 57 2.67 -3.24 9.97
N ILE A 58 3.90 -3.73 10.15
CA ILE A 58 4.87 -3.12 11.07
C ILE A 58 5.22 -1.70 10.61
N PHE A 59 5.49 -1.53 9.32
CA PHE A 59 5.77 -0.22 8.73
C PHE A 59 4.57 0.72 8.86
N ALA A 60 3.39 0.26 8.45
CA ALA A 60 2.17 1.08 8.48
C ALA A 60 1.76 1.48 9.91
N ARG A 61 1.89 0.56 10.88
CA ARG A 61 1.64 0.85 12.30
C ARG A 61 2.68 1.80 12.90
N MET A 62 3.94 1.71 12.48
CA MET A 62 4.96 2.68 12.87
C MET A 62 4.57 4.09 12.40
N LEU A 63 4.05 4.23 11.18
CA LEU A 63 3.56 5.52 10.66
C LEU A 63 2.33 6.00 11.45
N LEU A 64 1.35 5.12 11.70
CA LEU A 64 0.16 5.44 12.48
C LEU A 64 0.52 5.93 13.89
N ASN A 65 1.52 5.31 14.52
CA ASN A 65 2.02 5.65 15.85
C ASN A 65 2.99 6.86 15.85
N GLY A 66 2.92 7.73 14.85
CA GLY A 66 3.75 8.95 14.80
C GLY A 66 5.25 8.69 14.70
N GLY A 67 5.64 7.60 14.02
CA GLY A 67 7.05 7.26 13.76
C GLY A 67 7.70 6.36 14.79
N GLU A 68 6.93 5.70 15.65
CA GLU A 68 7.43 4.82 16.69
C GLU A 68 6.92 3.37 16.54
N TRP A 69 7.79 2.41 16.82
CA TRP A 69 7.47 0.98 16.86
C TRP A 69 8.27 0.26 17.95
N ASN A 70 7.59 -0.49 18.80
CA ASN A 70 8.18 -1.26 19.92
C ASN A 70 9.12 -0.41 20.79
N GLY A 71 8.70 0.80 21.16
CA GLY A 71 9.47 1.71 22.00
C GLY A 71 10.68 2.36 21.33
N LYS A 72 10.88 2.10 20.02
CA LYS A 72 11.95 2.74 19.25
C LYS A 72 11.37 3.75 18.27
N ARG A 73 11.90 4.97 18.31
CA ARG A 73 11.56 6.02 17.36
C ARG A 73 12.41 5.93 16.10
N TYR A 74 11.73 5.85 14.95
CA TYR A 74 12.33 5.82 13.62
C TYR A 74 12.21 7.16 12.91
N LEU A 75 11.06 7.84 13.08
CA LEU A 75 10.78 9.16 12.52
C LEU A 75 10.19 10.06 13.60
N SER A 76 10.36 11.37 13.46
CA SER A 76 9.69 12.31 14.36
C SER A 76 8.19 12.38 14.04
N PRO A 77 7.31 12.70 15.01
CA PRO A 77 5.90 12.96 14.73
C PRO A 77 5.71 14.04 13.68
N LYS A 78 6.54 15.08 13.69
CA LYS A 78 6.50 16.15 12.70
C LYS A 78 6.86 15.68 11.28
N THR A 79 7.80 14.73 11.17
CA THR A 79 8.12 14.11 9.88
C THR A 79 6.90 13.36 9.32
N ILE A 80 6.22 12.57 10.16
CA ILE A 80 5.00 11.86 9.75
C ILE A 80 3.90 12.84 9.32
N GLU A 81 3.73 13.93 10.08
CA GLU A 81 2.77 14.98 9.72
C GLU A 81 3.05 15.56 8.32
N ILE A 82 4.32 15.89 8.03
CA ILE A 82 4.72 16.42 6.71
C ILE A 82 4.53 15.37 5.61
N MET A 83 4.78 14.09 5.88
CA MET A 83 4.63 13.01 4.91
C MET A 83 3.17 12.80 4.47
N ARG A 84 2.20 13.07 5.35
CA ARG A 84 0.78 12.78 5.13
C ARG A 84 -0.08 14.01 4.82
N ILE A 85 0.51 15.14 4.47
CA ILE A 85 -0.20 16.31 3.95
C ILE A 85 0.05 16.47 2.46
N ASN A 86 -0.86 17.13 1.78
CA ASN A 86 -0.73 17.40 0.35
C ASN A 86 0.48 18.29 0.08
N GLN A 87 1.49 17.76 -0.60
CA GLN A 87 2.69 18.47 -1.05
C GLN A 87 2.63 18.81 -2.54
N SER A 88 1.70 18.20 -3.27
CA SER A 88 1.58 18.37 -4.73
C SER A 88 0.64 19.50 -5.14
N GLY A 89 -0.09 20.11 -4.18
CA GLY A 89 -1.12 21.09 -4.50
C GLY A 89 -2.14 20.49 -5.48
N ASP A 90 -2.46 21.22 -6.53
CA ASP A 90 -3.44 20.83 -7.55
C ASP A 90 -2.86 19.90 -8.65
N LEU A 91 -1.59 19.46 -8.53
CA LEU A 91 -0.97 18.57 -9.52
C LEU A 91 -1.51 17.13 -9.43
N PHE A 92 -2.08 16.73 -8.30
CA PHE A 92 -2.74 15.43 -8.16
C PHE A 92 -4.20 15.57 -8.58
N LEU A 93 -4.56 14.99 -9.73
CA LEU A 93 -5.80 15.32 -10.44
C LEU A 93 -7.07 14.70 -9.87
N ASP A 94 -6.99 13.86 -8.84
CA ASP A 94 -8.19 13.29 -8.21
C ASP A 94 -8.84 14.31 -7.27
N PRO A 95 -10.12 14.66 -7.45
CA PRO A 95 -10.79 15.63 -6.58
C PRO A 95 -10.73 15.24 -5.10
N GLY A 96 -10.41 16.20 -4.23
CA GLY A 96 -10.34 16.00 -2.77
C GLY A 96 -9.20 15.11 -2.30
N LYS A 97 -8.22 14.88 -3.16
CA LYS A 97 -7.02 14.11 -2.84
C LYS A 97 -5.77 14.88 -3.23
N GLY A 98 -4.72 14.69 -2.48
CA GLY A 98 -3.40 15.19 -2.76
C GLY A 98 -2.34 14.09 -2.70
N PHE A 99 -1.08 14.46 -2.89
CA PHE A 99 0.04 13.56 -2.73
C PHE A 99 1.06 14.14 -1.75
N GLY A 100 1.37 13.38 -0.71
CA GLY A 100 2.37 13.72 0.28
C GLY A 100 3.75 13.18 -0.08
N LEU A 101 4.54 12.79 0.90
CA LEU A 101 5.84 12.17 0.65
C LEU A 101 5.71 10.64 0.60
N GLY A 102 5.33 10.13 -0.58
CA GLY A 102 5.19 8.70 -0.85
C GLY A 102 3.78 8.12 -0.68
N PHE A 103 2.77 8.95 -0.39
CA PHE A 103 1.38 8.53 -0.18
C PHE A 103 0.41 9.49 -0.85
N ALA A 104 -0.67 8.97 -1.41
CA ALA A 104 -1.86 9.77 -1.65
C ALA A 104 -2.55 10.06 -0.31
N VAL A 105 -3.18 11.22 -0.21
CA VAL A 105 -3.85 11.71 1.00
C VAL A 105 -5.25 12.18 0.64
N VAL A 106 -6.23 11.90 1.49
CA VAL A 106 -7.59 12.44 1.35
C VAL A 106 -7.65 13.77 2.11
N ASP A 107 -7.71 14.89 1.36
CA ASP A 107 -7.69 16.25 1.90
C ASP A 107 -9.10 16.79 2.12
N ASP A 108 -10.02 16.46 1.20
CA ASP A 108 -11.43 16.87 1.24
C ASP A 108 -12.30 15.63 0.98
N LEU A 109 -12.94 15.17 2.04
CA LEU A 109 -13.77 13.98 1.99
C LEU A 109 -14.98 14.15 1.04
N ALA A 110 -15.59 15.33 1.05
CA ALA A 110 -16.77 15.60 0.23
C ALA A 110 -16.44 15.59 -1.27
N ALA A 111 -15.33 16.21 -1.65
CA ALA A 111 -14.87 16.25 -3.04
C ALA A 111 -14.35 14.88 -3.49
N SER A 112 -13.64 14.14 -2.63
CA SER A 112 -13.06 12.84 -2.96
C SER A 112 -14.10 11.73 -3.15
N LYS A 113 -15.28 11.87 -2.53
CA LYS A 113 -16.34 10.85 -2.48
C LYS A 113 -15.82 9.48 -1.99
N ALA A 114 -14.72 9.46 -1.27
CA ALA A 114 -14.11 8.24 -0.78
C ALA A 114 -14.81 7.76 0.50
N SER A 115 -15.01 6.46 0.64
CA SER A 115 -15.53 5.86 1.88
C SER A 115 -14.38 5.64 2.88
N VAL A 116 -13.82 6.74 3.40
CA VAL A 116 -12.69 6.78 4.35
C VAL A 116 -12.83 8.02 5.24
N SER A 117 -11.93 8.23 6.17
CA SER A 117 -11.83 9.50 6.90
C SER A 117 -10.94 10.51 6.17
N GLU A 118 -11.20 11.79 6.38
CA GLU A 118 -10.27 12.84 5.99
C GLU A 118 -8.93 12.68 6.73
N GLY A 119 -7.82 12.86 6.02
CA GLY A 119 -6.48 12.60 6.51
C GLY A 119 -6.02 11.14 6.38
N THR A 120 -6.86 10.25 5.82
CA THR A 120 -6.43 8.91 5.41
C THR A 120 -5.35 9.01 4.33
N PHE A 121 -4.26 8.26 4.49
CA PHE A 121 -3.19 8.20 3.50
C PHE A 121 -2.91 6.75 3.08
N TYR A 122 -2.59 6.57 1.80
CA TYR A 122 -2.59 5.25 1.18
C TYR A 122 -1.74 5.20 -0.08
N TRP A 123 -1.51 4.01 -0.60
CA TRP A 123 -1.03 3.80 -1.96
C TRP A 123 -1.41 2.41 -2.48
N SER A 124 -1.32 2.26 -3.81
CA SER A 124 -1.61 1.02 -4.53
C SER A 124 -0.39 0.51 -5.27
N GLY A 125 -0.25 -0.79 -5.39
CA GLY A 125 0.80 -1.43 -6.17
C GLY A 125 0.31 -1.90 -7.54
N ALA A 126 1.23 -2.04 -8.50
CA ALA A 126 0.94 -2.45 -9.87
C ALA A 126 0.26 -3.83 -9.99
N TYR A 127 0.38 -4.68 -8.97
CA TYR A 127 -0.24 -6.00 -8.90
C TYR A 127 -1.45 -6.04 -7.97
N CYS A 128 -2.18 -4.92 -7.87
CA CYS A 128 -3.37 -4.74 -7.07
C CYS A 128 -3.15 -4.91 -5.55
N THR A 129 -1.92 -4.77 -5.07
CA THR A 129 -1.69 -4.60 -3.63
C THR A 129 -2.19 -3.22 -3.22
N TYR A 130 -2.72 -3.13 -2.01
CA TYR A 130 -3.26 -1.88 -1.48
C TYR A 130 -3.04 -1.80 0.01
N PHE A 131 -2.79 -0.61 0.52
CA PHE A 131 -2.84 -0.33 1.94
C PHE A 131 -3.39 1.06 2.18
N PHE A 132 -3.98 1.25 3.35
CA PHE A 132 -4.31 2.57 3.85
C PHE A 132 -4.09 2.65 5.35
N ILE A 133 -3.86 3.86 5.81
CA ILE A 133 -3.69 4.22 7.20
C ILE A 133 -4.70 5.32 7.48
N ASP A 134 -5.60 5.08 8.39
CA ASP A 134 -6.61 6.03 8.84
C ASP A 134 -6.32 6.44 10.29
N PRO A 135 -5.73 7.62 10.50
CA PRO A 135 -5.43 8.08 11.85
C PRO A 135 -6.66 8.40 12.69
N LYS A 136 -7.78 8.78 12.05
CA LYS A 136 -9.02 9.11 12.75
C LYS A 136 -9.67 7.87 13.37
N GLU A 137 -9.66 6.76 12.62
CA GLU A 137 -10.15 5.47 13.09
C GLU A 137 -9.08 4.64 13.80
N ASN A 138 -7.86 5.17 13.96
CA ASN A 138 -6.71 4.44 14.50
C ASN A 138 -6.50 3.09 13.81
N MET A 139 -6.57 3.07 12.50
CA MET A 139 -6.67 1.86 11.70
C MET A 139 -5.58 1.77 10.64
N VAL A 140 -5.09 0.54 10.44
CA VAL A 140 -4.25 0.14 9.31
C VAL A 140 -4.93 -1.03 8.61
N ALA A 141 -5.05 -0.95 7.29
CA ALA A 141 -5.54 -2.04 6.47
C ALA A 141 -4.59 -2.33 5.32
N ILE A 142 -4.35 -3.61 5.06
CA ILE A 142 -3.38 -4.07 4.06
C ILE A 142 -4.02 -5.21 3.25
N PHE A 143 -3.95 -5.07 1.95
CA PHE A 143 -4.43 -6.05 0.99
C PHE A 143 -3.29 -6.45 0.05
N MET A 144 -2.91 -7.72 0.08
CA MET A 144 -1.85 -8.27 -0.75
C MET A 144 -2.43 -9.19 -1.81
N THR A 145 -2.12 -8.90 -3.06
CA THR A 145 -2.48 -9.72 -4.21
C THR A 145 -1.34 -9.78 -5.20
N GLN A 146 -1.49 -10.64 -6.22
CA GLN A 146 -0.59 -10.76 -7.35
C GLN A 146 -1.42 -10.85 -8.62
N VAL A 147 -2.12 -9.77 -8.98
CA VAL A 147 -3.01 -9.70 -10.14
C VAL A 147 -2.57 -8.57 -11.09
N ASN A 148 -2.51 -8.86 -12.38
CA ASN A 148 -2.20 -7.93 -13.45
C ASN A 148 -3.24 -8.08 -14.58
N PRO A 149 -3.68 -7.01 -15.24
CA PRO A 149 -3.31 -5.62 -15.00
C PRO A 149 -3.90 -5.05 -13.72
N PHE A 150 -3.37 -3.89 -13.29
CA PHE A 150 -3.91 -3.14 -12.17
C PHE A 150 -5.40 -2.84 -12.36
N SER A 151 -6.16 -2.99 -11.29
CA SER A 151 -7.58 -2.63 -11.22
C SER A 151 -7.92 -2.04 -9.87
N SER A 152 -8.46 -0.83 -9.87
CA SER A 152 -8.96 -0.16 -8.67
C SER A 152 -10.19 -0.84 -8.05
N TYR A 153 -10.80 -1.79 -8.75
CA TYR A 153 -11.92 -2.57 -8.23
C TYR A 153 -11.60 -3.24 -6.89
N TYR A 154 -10.43 -3.88 -6.80
CA TYR A 154 -10.02 -4.62 -5.59
C TYR A 154 -9.84 -3.71 -4.39
N GLU A 155 -9.11 -2.60 -4.57
CA GLU A 155 -8.89 -1.62 -3.49
C GLU A 155 -10.19 -0.97 -3.03
N ASN A 156 -11.08 -0.62 -3.97
CA ASN A 156 -12.37 -0.03 -3.66
C ASN A 156 -13.26 -1.00 -2.86
N LYS A 157 -13.33 -2.26 -3.28
CA LYS A 157 -14.09 -3.29 -2.56
C LYS A 157 -13.50 -3.58 -1.19
N PHE A 158 -12.19 -3.75 -1.11
CA PHE A 158 -11.51 -3.98 0.18
C PHE A 158 -11.79 -2.85 1.16
N ARG A 159 -11.62 -1.61 0.73
CA ARG A 159 -11.88 -0.42 1.54
C ARG A 159 -13.32 -0.37 2.04
N GLN A 160 -14.30 -0.55 1.14
CA GLN A 160 -15.72 -0.58 1.52
C GLN A 160 -16.01 -1.65 2.57
N MET A 161 -15.48 -2.87 2.39
CA MET A 161 -15.69 -3.96 3.34
C MET A 161 -15.07 -3.66 4.71
N ILE A 162 -13.87 -3.08 4.75
CA ILE A 162 -13.22 -2.71 6.03
C ILE A 162 -14.05 -1.67 6.78
N TYR A 163 -14.47 -0.58 6.12
CA TYR A 163 -15.25 0.47 6.80
C TYR A 163 -16.65 0.00 7.22
N GLN A 164 -17.20 -1.03 6.61
CA GLN A 164 -18.46 -1.65 7.08
C GLN A 164 -18.30 -2.44 8.39
N THR A 165 -17.08 -2.71 8.83
CA THR A 165 -16.84 -3.39 10.12
C THR A 165 -16.69 -2.43 11.30
N LEU A 166 -16.66 -1.14 11.05
CA LEU A 166 -16.60 -0.12 12.10
C LEU A 166 -18.01 0.05 12.70
N GLU A 167 -18.08 0.04 14.04
CA GLU A 167 -19.30 0.25 14.83
C GLU A 167 -19.56 1.74 15.10
#